data_42be57fef4a8967af80400de15be66f5
#
_entry.id   42be57fef4a8967af80400de15be66f5
#
_cell.length_a   1.000
_cell.length_b   1.000
_cell.length_c   1.000
_cell.angle_alpha   90.00
_cell.angle_beta   90.00
_cell.angle_gamma   90.00
#
_symmetry.space_group_name_H-M   'P 1'
#
loop_
_entity.id
_entity.type
_entity.pdbx_description
1 polymer ?
#
loop_
_entity_poly.entity_id
_entity_poly.type
_entity_poly.pdbx_seq_one_letter_code
_entity_poly.pdbx_strand_id
1 'polypeptide(L)'
;LENYNECYHCAGVHPELVSIVPAFKENGAYGLDWDKGVPHRDGANTFTFKGTTNRDPFPRLNQSEKDNHFGQALYPNLMMSLSMDHVAAFILRPISPTKTMIDCRILFHPDEVVKSDFDPDDASGFWHLVNKQDWDICERVQKGMSSKAFNFGYYAPMEDESLDIRKYIQNRLGIKL
;
A
#
# COMPACT_ATOMS: atom_id res chain seq x y z
N LEU A 1 0.97 -1.23 -9.28
CA LEU A 1 1.86 -2.17 -8.59
C LEU A 1 3.22 -1.55 -8.30
N GLU A 2 3.90 -0.94 -9.27
CA GLU A 2 5.20 -0.29 -9.02
C GLU A 2 5.08 0.77 -7.93
N ASN A 3 4.10 1.65 -7.99
CA ASN A 3 3.82 2.67 -6.99
C ASN A 3 3.56 2.08 -5.58
N TYR A 4 2.91 0.92 -5.48
CA TYR A 4 2.68 0.26 -4.19
C TYR A 4 3.97 -0.35 -3.60
N ASN A 5 4.88 -0.80 -4.45
CA ASN A 5 6.11 -1.49 -4.04
C ASN A 5 7.27 -0.54 -3.70
N GLU A 6 7.04 0.77 -3.67
CA GLU A 6 8.05 1.74 -3.26
C GLU A 6 7.42 2.88 -2.45
N CYS A 7 8.13 3.36 -1.47
CA CYS A 7 7.71 4.53 -0.68
C CYS A 7 8.58 5.77 -0.95
N TYR A 8 9.30 5.80 -2.08
CA TYR A 8 10.06 6.97 -2.48
C TYR A 8 9.16 8.21 -2.68
N HIS A 9 7.91 8.00 -3.14
CA HIS A 9 6.90 9.04 -3.27
C HIS A 9 6.20 9.39 -1.95
N CYS A 10 6.17 8.49 -0.95
CA CYS A 10 5.30 8.62 0.23
C CYS A 10 5.49 9.93 1.00
N ALA A 11 6.75 10.39 1.14
CA ALA A 11 7.03 11.64 1.86
C ALA A 11 6.37 12.87 1.24
N GLY A 12 6.19 12.87 -0.08
CA GLY A 12 5.60 14.00 -0.82
C GLY A 12 4.11 13.86 -1.11
N VAL A 13 3.58 12.65 -1.07
CA VAL A 13 2.21 12.33 -1.52
C VAL A 13 1.27 12.00 -0.37
N HIS A 14 1.77 11.33 0.69
CA HIS A 14 0.96 10.75 1.76
C HIS A 14 1.30 11.27 3.16
N PRO A 15 1.04 12.54 3.49
CA PRO A 15 1.35 13.07 4.82
C PRO A 15 0.63 12.31 5.94
N GLU A 16 -0.58 11.82 5.70
CA GLU A 16 -1.35 11.03 6.66
C GLU A 16 -0.72 9.67 6.91
N LEU A 17 -0.32 8.96 5.84
CA LEU A 17 0.31 7.65 5.92
C LEU A 17 1.64 7.71 6.67
N VAL A 18 2.51 8.64 6.29
CA VAL A 18 3.83 8.81 6.93
C VAL A 18 3.73 9.35 8.36
N SER A 19 2.62 9.97 8.73
CA SER A 19 2.37 10.35 10.12
C SER A 19 2.13 9.16 11.04
N ILE A 20 1.68 8.03 10.50
CA ILE A 20 1.41 6.78 11.24
C ILE A 20 2.62 5.86 11.18
N VAL A 21 3.26 5.75 10.03
CA VAL A 21 4.48 4.95 9.82
C VAL A 21 5.61 5.87 9.34
N PRO A 22 6.35 6.51 10.25
CA PRO A 22 7.40 7.48 9.90
C PRO A 22 8.52 6.91 9.02
N ALA A 23 8.79 5.61 9.14
CA ALA A 23 9.81 4.93 8.33
C ALA A 23 9.54 5.02 6.82
N PHE A 24 8.30 5.17 6.39
CA PHE A 24 7.96 5.37 4.96
C PHE A 24 8.48 6.69 4.39
N LYS A 25 8.74 7.67 5.23
CA LYS A 25 9.34 8.93 4.83
C LYS A 25 10.87 8.90 4.85
N GLU A 26 11.45 7.97 5.61
CA GLU A 26 12.88 7.87 5.81
C GLU A 26 13.53 7.07 4.68
N ASN A 27 14.41 7.69 3.93
CA ASN A 27 15.12 7.07 2.79
C ASN A 27 14.21 6.37 1.76
N GLY A 28 12.94 6.80 1.61
CA GLY A 28 11.98 6.15 0.73
C GLY A 28 11.66 4.70 1.14
N ALA A 29 11.70 4.41 2.45
CA ALA A 29 11.53 3.08 3.04
C ALA A 29 12.63 2.07 2.65
N TYR A 30 13.78 2.54 2.17
CA TYR A 30 14.90 1.68 1.81
C TYR A 30 15.52 0.99 3.03
N GLY A 31 15.79 -0.31 2.89
CA GLY A 31 16.45 -1.11 3.93
C GLY A 31 15.51 -1.58 5.05
N LEU A 32 14.19 -1.45 4.89
CA LEU A 32 13.23 -2.03 5.81
C LEU A 32 13.17 -3.55 5.66
N ASP A 33 13.02 -4.24 6.78
CA ASP A 33 12.79 -5.69 6.82
C ASP A 33 11.27 -5.94 6.78
N TRP A 34 10.72 -6.09 5.60
CA TRP A 34 9.27 -6.26 5.38
C TRP A 34 8.72 -7.55 6.00
N ASP A 35 9.57 -8.57 6.21
CA ASP A 35 9.15 -9.82 6.87
C ASP A 35 8.90 -9.60 8.37
N LYS A 36 9.58 -8.63 8.98
CA LYS A 36 9.35 -8.23 10.37
C LYS A 36 8.26 -7.20 10.54
N GLY A 37 7.78 -6.63 9.43
CA GLY A 37 6.86 -5.53 9.43
C GLY A 37 7.52 -4.18 9.74
N VAL A 38 6.78 -3.11 9.55
CA VAL A 38 7.25 -1.73 9.73
C VAL A 38 6.53 -1.12 10.93
N PRO A 39 7.26 -0.63 11.94
CA PRO A 39 6.65 -0.15 13.17
C PRO A 39 5.82 1.12 12.94
N HIS A 40 4.66 1.17 13.58
CA HIS A 40 3.90 2.40 13.72
C HIS A 40 4.64 3.37 14.67
N ARG A 41 4.31 4.67 14.58
CA ARG A 41 4.76 5.65 15.59
C ARG A 41 4.23 5.30 16.97
N ASP A 42 4.85 5.84 18.00
CA ASP A 42 4.36 5.73 19.37
C ASP A 42 2.88 6.14 19.47
N GLY A 43 2.09 5.30 20.14
CA GLY A 43 0.66 5.48 20.34
C GLY A 43 -0.21 5.22 19.11
N ALA A 44 0.35 4.69 18.01
CA ALA A 44 -0.42 4.19 16.87
C ALA A 44 -0.25 2.67 16.74
N ASN A 45 -1.28 2.00 16.20
CA ASN A 45 -1.30 0.55 16.01
C ASN A 45 -2.08 0.10 14.75
N THR A 46 -2.63 1.06 13.99
CA THR A 46 -3.41 0.76 12.79
C THR A 46 -3.51 1.96 11.85
N PHE A 47 -3.94 1.72 10.61
CA PHE A 47 -4.18 2.76 9.63
C PHE A 47 -5.59 3.34 9.72
N THR A 48 -5.72 4.33 10.59
CA THR A 48 -6.87 5.25 10.70
C THR A 48 -6.34 6.67 10.80
N PHE A 49 -7.16 7.68 10.66
CA PHE A 49 -6.71 9.09 10.81
C PHE A 49 -6.05 9.39 12.15
N LYS A 50 -6.43 8.69 13.20
CA LYS A 50 -5.84 8.84 14.55
C LYS A 50 -4.65 7.91 14.78
N GLY A 51 -4.50 6.86 13.96
CA GLY A 51 -3.55 5.78 14.17
C GLY A 51 -3.99 4.77 15.23
N THR A 52 -5.22 4.90 15.75
CA THR A 52 -5.80 4.03 16.78
C THR A 52 -7.22 3.64 16.42
N THR A 53 -7.71 2.56 17.03
CA THR A 53 -9.07 2.07 16.89
C THR A 53 -9.55 1.47 18.20
N ASN A 54 -10.87 1.32 18.37
CA ASN A 54 -11.51 0.55 19.43
C ASN A 54 -11.90 -0.88 19.00
N ARG A 55 -11.62 -1.27 17.75
CA ARG A 55 -11.78 -2.66 17.29
C ARG A 55 -10.73 -3.57 17.93
N ASP A 56 -11.13 -4.80 18.22
CA ASP A 56 -10.22 -5.82 18.70
C ASP A 56 -9.25 -6.26 17.59
N PRO A 57 -8.01 -6.62 17.95
CA PRO A 57 -7.07 -7.21 16.98
C PRO A 57 -7.60 -8.54 16.44
N PHE A 58 -7.21 -8.88 15.20
CA PHE A 58 -7.45 -10.23 14.69
C PHE A 58 -6.94 -11.28 15.68
N PRO A 59 -7.67 -12.39 15.86
CA PRO A 59 -7.26 -13.48 16.76
C PRO A 59 -5.89 -14.04 16.39
N ARG A 60 -5.11 -14.42 17.39
CA ARG A 60 -3.81 -15.10 17.27
C ARG A 60 -2.63 -14.22 16.82
N LEU A 61 -2.82 -12.94 16.60
CA LEU A 61 -1.69 -12.04 16.34
C LEU A 61 -0.81 -11.96 17.60
N ASN A 62 0.50 -12.11 17.41
CA ASN A 62 1.48 -11.82 18.45
C ASN A 62 1.67 -10.31 18.62
N GLN A 63 2.49 -9.87 19.59
CA GLN A 63 2.64 -8.44 19.87
C GLN A 63 3.29 -7.69 18.72
N SER A 64 4.30 -8.26 18.09
CA SER A 64 4.96 -7.64 16.94
C SER A 64 4.01 -7.45 15.75
N GLU A 65 3.12 -8.42 15.51
CA GLU A 65 2.10 -8.31 14.45
C GLU A 65 1.03 -7.27 14.76
N LYS A 66 0.81 -6.93 16.03
CA LYS A 66 -0.11 -5.87 16.43
C LYS A 66 0.52 -4.47 16.34
N ASP A 67 1.82 -4.38 16.58
CA ASP A 67 2.54 -3.11 16.65
C ASP A 67 3.07 -2.64 15.29
N ASN A 68 3.14 -3.56 14.32
CA ASN A 68 3.73 -3.30 13.01
C ASN A 68 2.70 -3.39 11.88
N HIS A 69 2.97 -2.62 10.84
CA HIS A 69 2.31 -2.76 9.55
C HIS A 69 3.03 -3.81 8.70
N PHE A 70 2.26 -4.61 7.95
CA PHE A 70 2.78 -5.53 6.95
C PHE A 70 2.17 -5.23 5.58
N GLY A 71 3.00 -5.14 4.55
CA GLY A 71 2.59 -5.05 3.16
C GLY A 71 2.81 -6.38 2.45
N GLN A 72 1.89 -6.77 1.58
CA GLN A 72 2.04 -7.98 0.76
C GLN A 72 1.61 -7.71 -0.67
N ALA A 73 2.45 -8.09 -1.64
CA ALA A 73 2.11 -8.09 -3.05
C ALA A 73 2.06 -9.51 -3.58
N LEU A 74 0.89 -9.95 -4.02
CA LEU A 74 0.66 -11.25 -4.64
C LEU A 74 0.42 -11.06 -6.14
N TYR A 75 1.47 -11.31 -6.91
CA TYR A 75 1.43 -11.10 -8.36
C TYR A 75 0.44 -12.07 -9.05
N PRO A 76 -0.30 -11.60 -10.07
CA PRO A 76 -0.02 -10.33 -10.78
C PRO A 76 -0.82 -9.11 -10.30
N ASN A 77 -1.82 -9.26 -9.44
CA ASN A 77 -2.83 -8.23 -9.33
C ASN A 77 -3.48 -8.05 -7.94
N LEU A 78 -2.92 -8.61 -6.89
CA LEU A 78 -3.40 -8.42 -5.52
C LEU A 78 -2.31 -7.79 -4.66
N MET A 79 -2.64 -6.69 -4.00
CA MET A 79 -1.82 -6.06 -2.98
C MET A 79 -2.63 -5.98 -1.69
N MET A 80 -1.97 -6.09 -0.55
CA MET A 80 -2.64 -6.04 0.75
C MET A 80 -1.82 -5.24 1.76
N SER A 81 -2.50 -4.37 2.46
CA SER A 81 -2.01 -3.70 3.66
C SER A 81 -2.65 -4.36 4.88
N LEU A 82 -1.84 -4.95 5.73
CA LEU A 82 -2.27 -5.73 6.87
C LEU A 82 -2.07 -4.91 8.15
N SER A 83 -3.17 -4.57 8.79
CA SER A 83 -3.23 -3.94 10.11
C SER A 83 -3.73 -4.93 11.15
N MET A 84 -3.59 -4.62 12.41
CA MET A 84 -4.01 -5.52 13.49
C MET A 84 -5.51 -5.80 13.50
N ASP A 85 -6.34 -4.90 12.98
CA ASP A 85 -7.81 -4.89 13.09
C ASP A 85 -8.51 -4.96 11.72
N HIS A 86 -7.81 -4.67 10.63
CA HIS A 86 -8.37 -4.73 9.28
C HIS A 86 -7.31 -5.04 8.23
N VAL A 87 -7.77 -5.46 7.06
CA VAL A 87 -6.94 -5.63 5.86
C VAL A 87 -7.50 -4.76 4.75
N ALA A 88 -6.67 -3.90 4.17
CA ALA A 88 -6.99 -3.25 2.90
C ALA A 88 -6.45 -4.10 1.74
N ALA A 89 -7.35 -4.67 0.95
CA ALA A 89 -7.03 -5.51 -0.20
C ALA A 89 -7.31 -4.76 -1.50
N PHE A 90 -6.30 -4.62 -2.34
CA PHE A 90 -6.36 -3.90 -3.62
C PHE A 90 -6.27 -4.90 -4.77
N ILE A 91 -7.37 -5.08 -5.48
CA ILE A 91 -7.45 -5.98 -6.62
C ILE A 91 -7.36 -5.16 -7.90
N LEU A 92 -6.29 -5.36 -8.65
CA LEU A 92 -6.04 -4.65 -9.90
C LEU A 92 -6.65 -5.38 -11.08
N ARG A 93 -7.41 -4.68 -11.90
CA ARG A 93 -8.04 -5.21 -13.12
C ARG A 93 -7.63 -4.35 -14.31
N PRO A 94 -6.64 -4.78 -15.10
CA PRO A 94 -6.25 -4.08 -16.32
C PRO A 94 -7.43 -4.04 -17.31
N ILE A 95 -7.78 -2.84 -17.76
CA ILE A 95 -8.87 -2.63 -18.74
C ILE A 95 -8.31 -2.33 -20.11
N SER A 96 -7.22 -1.57 -20.17
CA SER A 96 -6.49 -1.23 -21.39
C SER A 96 -5.04 -0.91 -21.05
N PRO A 97 -4.15 -0.70 -22.03
CA PRO A 97 -2.75 -0.34 -21.78
C PRO A 97 -2.55 0.91 -20.91
N THR A 98 -3.56 1.78 -20.83
CA THR A 98 -3.49 3.06 -20.08
C THR A 98 -4.57 3.17 -19.02
N LYS A 99 -5.31 2.10 -18.74
CA LYS A 99 -6.41 2.12 -17.76
C LYS A 99 -6.48 0.86 -16.94
N THR A 100 -6.40 1.00 -15.64
CA THR A 100 -6.60 -0.07 -14.65
C THR A 100 -7.75 0.31 -13.72
N MET A 101 -8.64 -0.62 -13.44
CA MET A 101 -9.62 -0.51 -12.38
C MET A 101 -9.01 -1.09 -11.10
N ILE A 102 -9.20 -0.40 -9.99
CA ILE A 102 -8.77 -0.85 -8.66
C ILE A 102 -10.01 -1.07 -7.81
N ASP A 103 -10.17 -2.31 -7.31
CA ASP A 103 -11.21 -2.68 -6.36
C ASP A 103 -10.54 -2.75 -4.99
N CYS A 104 -10.77 -1.75 -4.14
CA CYS A 104 -10.24 -1.71 -2.77
C CYS A 104 -11.29 -2.21 -1.79
N ARG A 105 -10.98 -3.26 -1.08
CA ARG A 105 -11.85 -3.88 -0.07
C ARG A 105 -11.22 -3.79 1.30
N ILE A 106 -11.96 -3.23 2.26
CA ILE A 106 -11.56 -3.23 3.65
C ILE A 106 -12.24 -4.42 4.34
N LEU A 107 -11.42 -5.34 4.85
CA LEU A 107 -11.86 -6.58 5.47
C LEU A 107 -11.68 -6.48 6.98
N PHE A 108 -12.73 -6.81 7.72
CA PHE A 108 -12.73 -6.84 9.19
C PHE A 108 -13.05 -8.25 9.69
N HIS A 109 -12.70 -8.53 10.94
CA HIS A 109 -13.11 -9.79 11.57
C HIS A 109 -14.64 -9.85 11.68
N PRO A 110 -15.29 -10.99 11.41
CA PRO A 110 -16.75 -11.11 11.48
C PRO A 110 -17.33 -10.70 12.83
N ASP A 111 -16.65 -11.03 13.94
CA ASP A 111 -17.10 -10.68 15.29
C ASP A 111 -17.07 -9.17 15.56
N GLU A 112 -16.23 -8.42 14.85
CA GLU A 112 -16.24 -6.96 14.92
C GLU A 112 -17.44 -6.37 14.20
N VAL A 113 -17.74 -6.88 13.01
CA VAL A 113 -18.82 -6.35 12.15
C VAL A 113 -20.21 -6.45 12.79
N VAL A 114 -20.41 -7.41 13.71
CA VAL A 114 -21.70 -7.60 14.39
C VAL A 114 -21.85 -6.76 15.66
N LYS A 115 -20.80 -6.06 16.12
CA LYS A 115 -20.88 -5.16 17.28
C LYS A 115 -21.76 -3.96 16.99
N SER A 116 -22.53 -3.51 17.98
CA SER A 116 -23.45 -2.37 17.83
C SER A 116 -22.75 -1.02 17.64
N ASP A 117 -21.49 -0.92 18.01
CA ASP A 117 -20.62 0.26 17.89
C ASP A 117 -19.58 0.11 16.78
N PHE A 118 -19.75 -0.90 15.91
CA PHE A 118 -18.86 -1.08 14.75
C PHE A 118 -18.95 0.12 13.79
N ASP A 119 -17.81 0.74 13.58
CA ASP A 119 -17.65 1.84 12.63
C ASP A 119 -16.47 1.53 11.68
N PRO A 120 -16.73 1.29 10.39
CA PRO A 120 -15.69 1.07 9.39
C PRO A 120 -15.09 2.37 8.84
N ASP A 121 -15.71 3.53 9.07
CA ASP A 121 -15.43 4.76 8.35
C ASP A 121 -14.06 5.35 8.70
N ASP A 122 -13.55 5.09 9.89
CA ASP A 122 -12.21 5.53 10.30
C ASP A 122 -11.10 4.89 9.44
N ALA A 123 -11.22 3.58 9.14
CA ALA A 123 -10.28 2.85 8.29
C ALA A 123 -10.60 3.09 6.79
N SER A 124 -11.87 2.95 6.40
CA SER A 124 -12.27 3.11 5.00
C SER A 124 -12.02 4.53 4.48
N GLY A 125 -12.29 5.54 5.29
CA GLY A 125 -12.02 6.94 4.97
C GLY A 125 -10.53 7.23 4.83
N PHE A 126 -9.71 6.67 5.72
CA PHE A 126 -8.25 6.77 5.64
C PHE A 126 -7.72 6.18 4.32
N TRP A 127 -8.09 4.94 4.01
CA TRP A 127 -7.66 4.28 2.78
C TRP A 127 -8.22 4.94 1.52
N HIS A 128 -9.45 5.50 1.60
CA HIS A 128 -9.98 6.28 0.49
C HIS A 128 -9.12 7.50 0.18
N LEU A 129 -8.68 8.24 1.22
CA LEU A 129 -7.80 9.40 1.05
C LEU A 129 -6.46 8.99 0.43
N VAL A 130 -5.77 8.00 1.01
CA VAL A 130 -4.47 7.53 0.53
C VAL A 130 -4.56 7.05 -0.93
N ASN A 131 -5.58 6.25 -1.25
CA ASN A 131 -5.83 5.78 -2.62
C ASN A 131 -6.04 6.93 -3.61
N LYS A 132 -6.78 7.97 -3.24
CA LYS A 132 -6.97 9.13 -4.13
C LYS A 132 -5.68 9.88 -4.40
N GLN A 133 -4.81 9.99 -3.40
CA GLN A 133 -3.49 10.59 -3.56
C GLN A 133 -2.64 9.79 -4.57
N ASP A 134 -2.62 8.46 -4.43
CA ASP A 134 -1.93 7.56 -5.37
C ASP A 134 -2.49 7.64 -6.79
N TRP A 135 -3.81 7.61 -6.93
CA TRP A 135 -4.42 7.66 -8.26
C TRP A 135 -4.12 8.96 -8.98
N ASP A 136 -4.19 10.09 -8.27
CA ASP A 136 -3.88 11.39 -8.85
C ASP A 136 -2.43 11.45 -9.36
N ILE A 137 -1.47 10.99 -8.56
CA ILE A 137 -0.06 11.02 -8.98
C ILE A 137 0.21 10.02 -10.11
N CYS A 138 -0.36 8.81 -10.06
CA CYS A 138 -0.23 7.82 -11.13
C CYS A 138 -0.81 8.32 -12.46
N GLU A 139 -1.96 8.98 -12.43
CA GLU A 139 -2.56 9.57 -13.64
C GLU A 139 -1.71 10.71 -14.22
N ARG A 140 -1.11 11.54 -13.35
CA ARG A 140 -0.18 12.61 -13.79
C ARG A 140 1.08 12.02 -14.42
N VAL A 141 1.65 10.99 -13.79
CA VAL A 141 2.83 10.29 -14.33
C VAL A 141 2.52 9.66 -15.69
N GLN A 142 1.36 8.99 -15.85
CA GLN A 142 0.94 8.43 -17.13
C GLN A 142 0.84 9.48 -18.24
N LYS A 143 0.33 10.67 -17.92
CA LYS A 143 0.30 11.80 -18.87
C LYS A 143 1.70 12.26 -19.22
N GLY A 144 2.59 12.38 -18.23
CA GLY A 144 3.99 12.74 -18.42
C GLY A 144 4.74 11.75 -19.33
N MET A 145 4.55 10.45 -19.09
CA MET A 145 5.15 9.38 -19.90
C MET A 145 4.65 9.37 -21.37
N SER A 146 3.47 9.93 -21.62
CA SER A 146 2.92 10.08 -22.97
C SER A 146 3.49 11.31 -23.71
N SER A 147 4.31 12.12 -23.06
CA SER A 147 4.95 13.30 -23.65
C SER A 147 6.05 12.91 -24.64
N LYS A 148 6.21 13.72 -25.70
CA LYS A 148 7.34 13.59 -26.65
C LYS A 148 8.70 13.82 -26.02
N ALA A 149 8.76 14.47 -24.85
CA ALA A 149 9.99 14.72 -24.11
C ALA A 149 10.40 13.53 -23.22
N PHE A 150 9.50 12.56 -22.98
CA PHE A 150 9.81 11.37 -22.19
C PHE A 150 10.55 10.34 -23.05
N ASN A 151 11.74 9.94 -22.63
CA ASN A 151 12.50 8.87 -23.28
C ASN A 151 12.50 7.58 -22.45
N PHE A 152 12.92 7.67 -21.19
CA PHE A 152 13.00 6.56 -20.26
C PHE A 152 13.14 7.10 -18.83
N GLY A 153 12.88 6.26 -17.84
CA GLY A 153 13.13 6.52 -16.42
C GLY A 153 14.25 5.60 -15.89
N TYR A 154 14.78 5.97 -14.75
CA TYR A 154 15.69 5.14 -13.97
C TYR A 154 15.02 4.80 -12.65
N TYR A 155 15.31 3.60 -12.13
CA TYR A 155 14.97 3.27 -10.76
C TYR A 155 16.09 3.72 -9.82
N ALA A 156 15.71 4.36 -8.72
CA ALA A 156 16.61 4.58 -7.61
C ALA A 156 16.83 3.25 -6.85
N PRO A 157 17.93 3.11 -6.07
CA PRO A 157 18.17 1.87 -5.31
C PRO A 157 17.02 1.46 -4.39
N MET A 158 16.22 2.41 -3.88
CA MET A 158 15.06 2.16 -3.04
C MET A 158 13.81 1.71 -3.80
N GLU A 159 13.88 1.62 -5.12
CA GLU A 159 12.79 1.19 -6.00
C GLU A 159 13.05 -0.20 -6.62
N ASP A 160 13.97 -0.98 -6.07
CA ASP A 160 14.35 -2.29 -6.61
C ASP A 160 13.18 -3.29 -6.60
N GLU A 161 12.29 -3.24 -5.61
CA GLU A 161 11.08 -4.06 -5.56
C GLU A 161 10.09 -3.72 -6.69
N SER A 162 10.10 -2.49 -7.19
CA SER A 162 9.29 -2.08 -8.36
C SER A 162 9.69 -2.81 -9.65
N LEU A 163 10.92 -3.33 -9.72
CA LEU A 163 11.36 -4.15 -10.83
C LEU A 163 10.75 -5.55 -10.83
N ASP A 164 10.30 -6.05 -9.69
CA ASP A 164 9.89 -7.45 -9.55
C ASP A 164 8.65 -7.77 -10.36
N ILE A 165 7.67 -6.86 -10.43
CA ILE A 165 6.51 -7.06 -11.31
C ILE A 165 6.91 -7.11 -12.78
N ARG A 166 7.88 -6.33 -13.20
CA ARG A 166 8.39 -6.36 -14.60
C ARG A 166 9.08 -7.67 -14.89
N LYS A 167 9.95 -8.13 -14.01
CA LYS A 167 10.59 -9.46 -14.11
C LYS A 167 9.56 -10.58 -14.14
N TYR A 168 8.53 -10.51 -13.28
CA TYR A 168 7.44 -11.46 -13.27
C TYR A 168 6.70 -11.53 -14.62
N ILE A 169 6.31 -10.37 -15.17
CA ILE A 169 5.61 -10.29 -16.46
C ILE A 169 6.49 -10.82 -17.59
N GLN A 170 7.77 -10.43 -17.64
CA GLN A 170 8.72 -10.89 -18.65
C GLN A 170 8.86 -12.41 -18.63
N ASN A 171 9.04 -13.00 -17.45
CA ASN A 171 9.15 -14.45 -17.29
C ASN A 171 7.88 -15.17 -17.75
N ARG A 172 6.70 -14.62 -17.45
CA ARG A 172 5.41 -15.19 -17.85
C ARG A 172 5.15 -15.11 -19.36
N LEU A 173 5.62 -14.07 -20.00
CA LEU A 173 5.47 -13.86 -21.44
C LEU A 173 6.60 -14.49 -22.27
N GLY A 174 7.65 -15.02 -21.64
CA GLY A 174 8.82 -15.55 -22.31
C GLY A 174 9.64 -14.49 -23.06
N ILE A 175 9.52 -13.21 -22.64
CA ILE A 175 10.26 -12.10 -23.25
C ILE A 175 11.66 -12.06 -22.64
N LYS A 176 12.69 -12.16 -23.51
CA LYS A 176 14.08 -11.86 -23.11
C LYS A 176 14.37 -10.39 -23.40
N LEU A 177 14.80 -9.65 -22.38
CA LEU A 177 15.40 -8.33 -22.58
C LEU A 177 16.88 -8.47 -22.91
#